data_aebc3c422de1311be94efb43082a7f16
#
_entry.id   aebc3c422de1311be94efb43082a7f16
#
_cell.length_a   1.000
_cell.length_b   1.000
_cell.length_c   1.000
_cell.angle_alpha   90.00
_cell.angle_beta   90.00
_cell.angle_gamma   90.00
#
_symmetry.space_group_name_H-M   'P 1'
#
loop_
_entity.id
_entity.type
_entity.pdbx_description
1 polymer ?
#
loop_
_entity_poly.entity_id
_entity_poly.type
_entity_poly.pdbx_seq_one_letter_code
_entity_poly.pdbx_strand_id
1 'polypeptide(L)'
;QNPDLFIWLGDNVNGDSQDISILKKAYQTLGENPFFQRLDSATRLLATWDDHDYGWNDAGRHYPLKEASKEVFLDFWDDPSDAPRRQREGIYTSYLFDGGKQDVIVILLDTRTFRDDLVRSQSILLEGSQGFTYMADYEPHRNLDSTLLGSEQWRWLKKQLEVEADYRVIASSTQFGVEWNGYESWSNFPSEQRKMLQLLQEANQKKSRQ
;
A
#
# COMPACT_ATOMS: atom_id res chain seq x y z
N GLN A 1 -6.55 24.01 -8.62
CA GLN A 1 -5.12 23.69 -8.55
C GLN A 1 -4.88 22.52 -9.49
N ASN A 2 -3.83 22.60 -10.29
CA ASN A 2 -3.38 21.47 -11.11
C ASN A 2 -2.17 20.86 -10.34
N PRO A 3 -2.33 19.70 -9.71
CA PRO A 3 -1.21 19.02 -9.06
C PRO A 3 -0.24 18.48 -10.12
N ASP A 4 1.05 18.48 -9.82
CA ASP A 4 2.07 17.87 -10.69
C ASP A 4 2.04 16.33 -10.59
N LEU A 5 1.58 15.81 -9.45
CA LEU A 5 1.50 14.39 -9.15
C LEU A 5 0.25 14.08 -8.33
N PHE A 6 -0.43 12.99 -8.66
CA PHE A 6 -1.52 12.42 -7.87
C PHE A 6 -1.19 10.95 -7.55
N ILE A 7 -1.36 10.55 -6.30
CA ILE A 7 -1.07 9.19 -5.83
C ILE A 7 -2.37 8.52 -5.38
N TRP A 8 -2.73 7.44 -6.05
CA TRP A 8 -3.81 6.56 -5.66
C TRP A 8 -3.30 5.57 -4.60
N LEU A 9 -3.90 5.58 -3.41
CA LEU A 9 -3.42 4.83 -2.25
C LEU A 9 -4.22 3.55 -1.97
N GLY A 10 -4.73 2.92 -3.00
CA GLY A 10 -5.55 1.72 -2.88
C GLY A 10 -7.04 2.00 -2.91
N ASP A 11 -7.84 0.94 -2.97
CA ASP A 11 -9.30 1.00 -3.19
C ASP A 11 -9.66 1.84 -4.42
N ASN A 12 -8.81 1.73 -5.43
CA ASN A 12 -8.97 2.46 -6.67
C ASN A 12 -10.26 2.06 -7.36
N VAL A 13 -10.65 0.81 -7.18
CA VAL A 13 -11.92 0.20 -7.61
C VAL A 13 -12.37 -0.85 -6.60
N ASN A 14 -13.65 -1.21 -6.64
CA ASN A 14 -14.24 -2.25 -5.79
C ASN A 14 -14.44 -3.53 -6.59
N GLY A 15 -13.49 -4.46 -6.46
CA GLY A 15 -13.58 -5.79 -7.07
C GLY A 15 -14.24 -6.80 -6.13
N ASP A 16 -13.77 -6.90 -4.90
CA ASP A 16 -14.30 -7.76 -3.81
C ASP A 16 -14.73 -9.16 -4.22
N SER A 17 -13.96 -9.81 -5.10
CA SER A 17 -14.40 -11.04 -5.74
C SER A 17 -13.25 -12.02 -5.98
N GLN A 18 -13.60 -13.30 -6.06
CA GLN A 18 -12.75 -14.35 -6.60
C GLN A 18 -12.95 -14.55 -8.12
N ASP A 19 -13.72 -13.69 -8.77
CA ASP A 19 -13.87 -13.63 -10.21
C ASP A 19 -13.11 -12.43 -10.75
N ILE A 20 -11.99 -12.69 -11.39
CA ILE A 20 -11.11 -11.66 -11.93
C ILE A 20 -11.80 -10.80 -13.01
N SER A 21 -12.87 -11.29 -13.63
CA SER A 21 -13.64 -10.51 -14.61
C SER A 21 -14.36 -9.32 -13.98
N ILE A 22 -14.73 -9.43 -12.71
CA ILE A 22 -15.34 -8.35 -11.93
C ILE A 22 -14.33 -7.23 -11.73
N LEU A 23 -13.10 -7.57 -11.31
CA LEU A 23 -12.02 -6.59 -11.14
C LEU A 23 -11.68 -5.90 -12.47
N LYS A 24 -11.54 -6.67 -13.55
CA LYS A 24 -11.34 -6.11 -14.91
C LYS A 24 -12.43 -5.12 -15.29
N LYS A 25 -13.70 -5.47 -15.03
CA LYS A 25 -14.84 -4.60 -15.32
C LYS A 25 -14.84 -3.33 -14.47
N ALA A 26 -14.44 -3.44 -13.20
CA ALA A 26 -14.35 -2.28 -12.31
C ALA A 26 -13.30 -1.29 -12.82
N TYR A 27 -12.10 -1.76 -13.18
CA TYR A 27 -11.05 -0.92 -13.79
C TYR A 27 -11.48 -0.34 -15.15
N GLN A 28 -12.11 -1.14 -15.99
CA GLN A 28 -12.67 -0.62 -17.26
C GLN A 28 -13.64 0.55 -16.99
N THR A 29 -14.54 0.40 -16.00
CA THR A 29 -15.50 1.44 -15.64
C THR A 29 -14.81 2.71 -15.13
N LEU A 30 -13.72 2.56 -14.34
CA LEU A 30 -12.90 3.69 -13.93
C LEU A 30 -12.24 4.38 -15.13
N GLY A 31 -11.65 3.63 -16.06
CA GLY A 31 -10.99 4.18 -17.26
C GLY A 31 -11.96 4.86 -18.23
N GLU A 32 -13.22 4.43 -18.29
CA GLU A 32 -14.28 5.05 -19.07
C GLU A 32 -14.85 6.33 -18.40
N ASN A 33 -14.50 6.60 -17.13
CA ASN A 33 -15.01 7.76 -16.40
C ASN A 33 -14.36 9.05 -16.91
N PRO A 34 -15.14 10.05 -17.40
CA PRO A 34 -14.60 11.27 -17.99
C PRO A 34 -13.83 12.15 -16.98
N PHE A 35 -14.11 12.04 -15.69
CA PHE A 35 -13.33 12.76 -14.66
C PHE A 35 -11.98 12.11 -14.45
N PHE A 36 -11.91 10.78 -14.45
CA PHE A 36 -10.66 10.05 -14.41
C PHE A 36 -9.79 10.37 -15.64
N GLN A 37 -10.34 10.29 -16.84
CA GLN A 37 -9.64 10.62 -18.09
C GLN A 37 -9.08 12.05 -18.09
N ARG A 38 -9.83 13.00 -17.53
CA ARG A 38 -9.35 14.38 -17.39
C ARG A 38 -8.19 14.49 -16.39
N LEU A 39 -8.26 13.77 -15.27
CA LEU A 39 -7.18 13.75 -14.27
C LEU A 39 -5.91 13.12 -14.88
N ASP A 40 -6.05 11.97 -15.52
CA ASP A 40 -4.97 11.22 -16.15
C ASP A 40 -4.27 12.03 -17.26
N SER A 41 -5.05 12.74 -18.09
CA SER A 41 -4.48 13.61 -19.13
C SER A 41 -3.79 14.88 -18.62
N ALA A 42 -4.06 15.29 -17.38
CA ALA A 42 -3.59 16.57 -16.81
C ALA A 42 -2.50 16.40 -15.74
N THR A 43 -2.32 15.19 -15.20
CA THR A 43 -1.50 14.98 -13.99
C THR A 43 -0.84 13.61 -14.08
N ARG A 44 0.44 13.55 -13.68
CA ARG A 44 1.10 12.24 -13.54
C ARG A 44 0.46 11.44 -12.42
N LEU A 45 0.02 10.22 -12.73
CA LEU A 45 -0.61 9.32 -11.78
C LEU A 45 0.40 8.26 -11.31
N LEU A 46 0.38 7.98 -10.01
CA LEU A 46 1.02 6.82 -9.40
C LEU A 46 -0.05 6.06 -8.63
N ALA A 47 0.10 4.74 -8.52
CA ALA A 47 -0.87 3.92 -7.80
C ALA A 47 -0.22 2.78 -7.04
N THR A 48 -0.82 2.45 -5.91
CA THR A 48 -0.75 1.16 -5.23
C THR A 48 -2.16 0.63 -5.02
N TRP A 49 -2.30 -0.63 -4.68
CA TRP A 49 -3.61 -1.23 -4.36
C TRP A 49 -3.87 -1.27 -2.86
N ASP A 50 -5.14 -1.53 -2.51
CA ASP A 50 -5.53 -2.05 -1.21
C ASP A 50 -6.40 -3.32 -1.41
N ASP A 51 -7.18 -3.76 -0.43
CA ASP A 51 -7.87 -5.05 -0.49
C ASP A 51 -8.95 -5.13 -1.56
N HIS A 52 -9.73 -4.06 -1.77
CA HIS A 52 -10.83 -4.08 -2.75
C HIS A 52 -10.38 -4.17 -4.21
N ASP A 53 -9.19 -3.71 -4.54
CA ASP A 53 -8.61 -3.87 -5.88
C ASP A 53 -7.54 -4.98 -5.97
N TYR A 54 -7.20 -5.59 -4.82
CA TYR A 54 -6.35 -6.78 -4.74
C TYR A 54 -7.16 -8.08 -4.72
N GLY A 55 -8.25 -8.14 -3.92
CA GLY A 55 -8.99 -9.39 -3.72
C GLY A 55 -10.37 -9.19 -3.09
N TRP A 56 -10.67 -9.94 -2.07
CA TRP A 56 -11.82 -9.71 -1.18
C TRP A 56 -11.44 -8.83 0.00
N ASN A 57 -12.44 -8.28 0.67
CA ASN A 57 -12.23 -7.43 1.85
C ASN A 57 -11.22 -8.04 2.84
N ASP A 58 -10.26 -7.25 3.26
CA ASP A 58 -9.16 -7.63 4.13
C ASP A 58 -8.30 -8.80 3.61
N ALA A 59 -8.22 -9.02 2.29
CA ALA A 59 -7.39 -10.07 1.71
C ALA A 59 -5.90 -9.82 1.91
N GLY A 60 -5.14 -10.89 2.14
CA GLY A 60 -3.69 -10.90 2.30
C GLY A 60 -3.01 -11.99 1.47
N ARG A 61 -1.86 -12.48 1.92
CA ARG A 61 -0.98 -13.40 1.18
C ARG A 61 -1.64 -14.66 0.65
N HIS A 62 -2.73 -15.12 1.27
CA HIS A 62 -3.44 -16.33 0.90
C HIS A 62 -4.53 -16.13 -0.15
N TYR A 63 -4.69 -14.91 -0.67
CA TYR A 63 -5.61 -14.68 -1.77
C TYR A 63 -5.17 -15.43 -3.03
N PRO A 64 -6.00 -16.36 -3.57
CA PRO A 64 -5.56 -17.31 -4.59
C PRO A 64 -5.35 -16.66 -5.97
N LEU A 65 -5.97 -15.52 -6.25
CA LEU A 65 -5.89 -14.85 -7.55
C LEU A 65 -4.99 -13.63 -7.55
N LYS A 66 -4.12 -13.47 -6.55
CA LYS A 66 -3.25 -12.29 -6.38
C LYS A 66 -2.42 -11.96 -7.63
N GLU A 67 -1.88 -12.97 -8.33
CA GLU A 67 -1.12 -12.75 -9.56
C GLU A 67 -2.02 -12.26 -10.71
N ALA A 68 -3.24 -12.79 -10.82
CA ALA A 68 -4.19 -12.33 -11.82
C ALA A 68 -4.66 -10.89 -11.53
N SER A 69 -4.87 -10.53 -10.26
CA SER A 69 -5.19 -9.16 -9.85
C SER A 69 -4.03 -8.22 -10.15
N LYS A 70 -2.79 -8.67 -9.91
CA LYS A 70 -1.58 -7.92 -10.24
C LYS A 70 -1.50 -7.58 -11.72
N GLU A 71 -1.74 -8.55 -12.61
CA GLU A 71 -1.73 -8.29 -14.05
C GLU A 71 -2.80 -7.26 -14.44
N VAL A 72 -4.02 -7.39 -13.91
CA VAL A 72 -5.10 -6.43 -14.16
C VAL A 72 -4.72 -5.02 -13.68
N PHE A 73 -4.13 -4.91 -12.49
CA PHE A 73 -3.66 -3.66 -11.93
C PHE A 73 -2.57 -3.02 -12.80
N LEU A 74 -1.52 -3.79 -13.11
CA LEU A 74 -0.37 -3.28 -13.87
C LEU A 74 -0.74 -2.90 -15.32
N ASP A 75 -1.68 -3.63 -15.92
CA ASP A 75 -2.17 -3.31 -17.26
C ASP A 75 -3.01 -2.02 -17.26
N PHE A 76 -3.85 -1.82 -16.25
CA PHE A 76 -4.66 -0.61 -16.14
C PHE A 76 -3.82 0.67 -15.91
N TRP A 77 -2.76 0.55 -15.11
CA TRP A 77 -1.86 1.68 -14.81
C TRP A 77 -0.72 1.83 -15.84
N ASP A 78 -0.84 1.19 -17.01
CA ASP A 78 0.12 1.25 -18.14
C ASP A 78 1.58 0.96 -17.73
N ASP A 79 1.76 0.03 -16.80
CA ASP A 79 3.11 -0.39 -16.41
C ASP A 79 3.81 -1.07 -17.58
N PRO A 80 5.03 -0.63 -17.96
CA PRO A 80 5.79 -1.26 -19.04
C PRO A 80 5.97 -2.77 -18.83
N SER A 81 6.03 -3.54 -19.91
CA SER A 81 6.19 -5.00 -19.86
C SER A 81 7.49 -5.43 -19.19
N ASP A 82 8.51 -4.59 -19.20
CA ASP A 82 9.83 -4.78 -18.58
C ASP A 82 9.93 -4.14 -17.18
N ALA A 83 8.85 -3.56 -16.65
CA ALA A 83 8.85 -2.94 -15.34
C ALA A 83 9.27 -3.93 -14.24
N PRO A 84 10.14 -3.53 -13.29
CA PRO A 84 10.64 -4.43 -12.24
C PRO A 84 9.53 -5.10 -11.43
N ARG A 85 8.39 -4.42 -11.21
CA ARG A 85 7.28 -4.97 -10.44
C ARG A 85 6.47 -6.04 -11.22
N ARG A 86 6.60 -6.13 -12.56
CA ARG A 86 6.08 -7.28 -13.32
C ARG A 86 6.92 -8.55 -13.15
N GLN A 87 8.23 -8.38 -12.86
CA GLN A 87 9.21 -9.47 -12.78
C GLN A 87 9.35 -10.10 -11.39
N ARG A 88 8.63 -9.62 -10.38
CA ARG A 88 8.73 -10.09 -9.00
C ARG A 88 7.35 -10.20 -8.37
N GLU A 89 7.26 -10.86 -7.22
CA GLU A 89 6.03 -10.89 -6.42
C GLU A 89 5.72 -9.49 -5.86
N GLY A 90 4.43 -9.12 -5.87
CA GLY A 90 3.93 -7.84 -5.39
C GLY A 90 4.14 -6.67 -6.35
N ILE A 91 3.54 -5.52 -5.99
CA ILE A 91 3.53 -4.31 -6.82
C ILE A 91 4.33 -3.13 -6.25
N TYR A 92 5.01 -3.31 -5.10
CA TYR A 92 5.79 -2.22 -4.50
C TYR A 92 6.81 -1.64 -5.50
N THR A 93 6.95 -0.32 -5.50
CA THR A 93 7.82 0.37 -6.47
C THR A 93 8.24 1.74 -5.94
N SER A 94 9.20 2.38 -6.60
CA SER A 94 9.62 3.74 -6.27
C SER A 94 9.89 4.55 -7.53
N TYR A 95 9.72 5.86 -7.39
CA TYR A 95 9.96 6.83 -8.45
C TYR A 95 10.81 7.96 -7.90
N LEU A 96 11.93 8.25 -8.55
CA LEU A 96 12.76 9.41 -8.25
C LEU A 96 12.39 10.54 -9.23
N PHE A 97 12.05 11.68 -8.69
CA PHE A 97 11.73 12.89 -9.43
C PHE A 97 12.84 13.91 -9.21
N ASP A 98 13.49 14.29 -10.30
CA ASP A 98 14.42 15.42 -10.33
C ASP A 98 13.62 16.73 -10.40
N GLY A 99 13.61 17.48 -9.33
CA GLY A 99 12.99 18.80 -9.23
C GLY A 99 13.92 19.95 -9.60
N GLY A 100 15.14 19.68 -10.07
CA GLY A 100 16.15 20.64 -10.44
C GLY A 100 16.82 21.37 -9.27
N LYS A 101 16.07 21.65 -8.20
CA LYS A 101 16.58 22.22 -6.94
C LYS A 101 16.45 21.24 -5.77
N GLN A 102 15.49 20.36 -5.85
CA GLN A 102 15.16 19.39 -4.80
C GLN A 102 14.61 18.12 -5.43
N ASP A 103 15.18 17.00 -5.07
CA ASP A 103 14.77 15.69 -5.53
C ASP A 103 13.78 15.06 -4.58
N VAL A 104 12.78 14.37 -5.13
CA VAL A 104 11.76 13.67 -4.36
C VAL A 104 11.73 12.21 -4.76
N ILE A 105 11.91 11.30 -3.82
CA ILE A 105 11.62 9.88 -4.04
C ILE A 105 10.25 9.54 -3.46
N VAL A 106 9.39 8.96 -4.29
CA VAL A 106 8.09 8.40 -3.88
C VAL A 106 8.22 6.88 -3.84
N ILE A 107 7.96 6.28 -2.68
CA ILE A 107 8.06 4.86 -2.42
C ILE A 107 6.64 4.36 -2.14
N LEU A 108 6.11 3.52 -3.04
CA LEU A 108 4.80 2.90 -2.91
C LEU A 108 4.96 1.50 -2.31
N LEU A 109 4.35 1.26 -1.17
CA LEU A 109 4.35 -0.05 -0.51
C LEU A 109 3.21 -0.92 -1.04
N ASP A 110 3.44 -2.22 -1.01
CA ASP A 110 2.43 -3.25 -1.18
C ASP A 110 2.13 -3.88 0.19
N THR A 111 0.97 -3.59 0.73
CA THR A 111 0.56 -4.06 2.06
C THR A 111 -0.37 -5.28 1.99
N ARG A 112 -0.48 -5.93 0.80
CA ARG A 112 -1.39 -7.06 0.58
C ARG A 112 -0.67 -8.37 0.26
N THR A 113 0.23 -8.35 -0.71
CA THR A 113 0.83 -9.57 -1.28
C THR A 113 1.50 -10.48 -0.25
N PHE A 114 2.16 -9.89 0.74
CA PHE A 114 2.97 -10.62 1.73
C PHE A 114 2.32 -10.68 3.11
N ARG A 115 1.22 -9.95 3.30
CA ARG A 115 0.59 -9.77 4.60
C ARG A 115 0.03 -11.08 5.14
N ASP A 116 0.46 -11.44 6.35
CA ASP A 116 -0.15 -12.55 7.09
C ASP A 116 -1.63 -12.26 7.39
N ASP A 117 -2.41 -13.33 7.60
CA ASP A 117 -3.82 -13.20 7.92
C ASP A 117 -4.00 -12.42 9.22
N LEU A 118 -5.00 -11.57 9.26
CA LEU A 118 -5.36 -10.81 10.46
C LEU A 118 -5.91 -11.73 11.55
N VAL A 119 -5.56 -11.44 12.78
CA VAL A 119 -6.09 -12.17 13.95
C VAL A 119 -7.49 -11.68 14.26
N ARG A 120 -8.50 -12.50 14.00
CA ARG A 120 -9.89 -12.18 14.32
C ARG A 120 -10.08 -11.98 15.82
N SER A 121 -10.69 -10.87 16.20
CA SER A 121 -11.15 -10.67 17.58
C SER A 121 -12.36 -11.54 17.87
N GLN A 122 -12.44 -12.06 19.10
CA GLN A 122 -13.56 -12.92 19.51
C GLN A 122 -14.53 -12.24 20.48
N SER A 123 -14.11 -11.19 21.16
CA SER A 123 -14.94 -10.60 22.24
C SER A 123 -14.51 -9.21 22.71
N ILE A 124 -13.64 -8.50 21.98
CA ILE A 124 -13.16 -7.21 22.46
C ILE A 124 -14.15 -6.13 22.04
N LEU A 125 -14.73 -5.45 23.04
CA LEU A 125 -15.54 -4.26 22.86
C LEU A 125 -14.68 -3.02 23.05
N LEU A 126 -14.79 -2.08 22.13
CA LEU A 126 -14.12 -0.80 22.15
C LEU A 126 -15.13 0.33 22.31
N GLU A 127 -14.71 1.40 22.97
CA GLU A 127 -15.49 2.62 23.07
C GLU A 127 -15.09 3.59 21.96
N GLY A 128 -16.04 3.94 21.12
CA GLY A 128 -15.87 4.91 20.04
C GLY A 128 -15.94 6.35 20.52
N SER A 129 -15.53 7.29 19.64
CA SER A 129 -15.51 8.73 19.88
C SER A 129 -16.90 9.24 20.10
N GLN A 130 -17.76 9.16 20.64
CA GLN A 130 -19.15 9.61 20.92
C GLN A 130 -19.88 8.69 21.90
N GLY A 131 -19.13 7.84 22.62
CA GLY A 131 -19.66 6.99 23.66
C GLY A 131 -20.47 5.78 23.18
N PHE A 132 -20.39 5.42 21.89
CA PHE A 132 -20.92 4.15 21.43
C PHE A 132 -19.86 3.05 21.53
N THR A 133 -20.32 1.82 21.80
CA THR A 133 -19.47 0.64 21.87
C THR A 133 -19.57 -0.13 20.56
N TYR A 134 -18.44 -0.65 20.07
CA TYR A 134 -18.39 -1.53 18.92
C TYR A 134 -17.45 -2.70 19.16
N MET A 135 -17.68 -3.80 18.47
CA MET A 135 -16.81 -4.97 18.54
C MET A 135 -15.61 -4.78 17.61
N ALA A 136 -14.42 -5.06 18.13
CA ALA A 136 -13.24 -5.10 17.31
C ALA A 136 -13.31 -6.28 16.32
N ASP A 137 -12.98 -6.03 15.04
CA ASP A 137 -12.88 -7.09 14.03
C ASP A 137 -11.57 -7.87 14.19
N TYR A 138 -10.50 -7.18 14.53
CA TYR A 138 -9.15 -7.75 14.61
C TYR A 138 -8.41 -7.36 15.89
N GLU A 139 -7.46 -8.23 16.26
CA GLU A 139 -6.52 -8.00 17.35
C GLU A 139 -5.08 -7.88 16.79
N PRO A 140 -4.20 -7.15 17.48
CA PRO A 140 -2.78 -7.14 17.12
C PRO A 140 -2.16 -8.53 17.23
N HIS A 141 -1.28 -8.86 16.29
CA HIS A 141 -0.49 -10.07 16.35
C HIS A 141 0.38 -10.11 17.61
N ARG A 142 0.35 -11.24 18.31
CA ARG A 142 1.26 -11.55 19.43
C ARG A 142 2.54 -12.23 18.93
N ASN A 143 2.49 -12.85 17.77
CA ASN A 143 3.67 -13.42 17.12
C ASN A 143 4.51 -12.30 16.52
N LEU A 144 5.76 -12.19 16.96
CA LEU A 144 6.71 -11.17 16.50
C LEU A 144 7.23 -11.42 15.07
N ASP A 145 7.07 -12.63 14.57
CA ASP A 145 7.46 -13.02 13.20
C ASP A 145 6.35 -12.75 12.16
N SER A 146 5.17 -12.30 12.62
CA SER A 146 4.10 -11.91 11.71
C SER A 146 4.52 -10.74 10.84
N THR A 147 4.18 -10.81 9.55
CA THR A 147 4.63 -9.83 8.57
C THR A 147 3.50 -9.17 7.81
N LEU A 148 3.66 -7.89 7.54
CA LEU A 148 2.83 -7.09 6.64
C LEU A 148 3.49 -6.96 5.26
N LEU A 149 4.80 -6.65 5.24
CA LEU A 149 5.52 -6.36 3.99
C LEU A 149 6.31 -7.55 3.43
N GLY A 150 6.57 -8.58 4.24
CA GLY A 150 7.44 -9.68 3.86
C GLY A 150 8.92 -9.29 3.79
N SER A 151 9.80 -10.29 3.90
CA SER A 151 11.24 -10.06 4.00
C SER A 151 11.85 -9.43 2.74
N GLU A 152 11.30 -9.71 1.57
CA GLU A 152 11.82 -9.19 0.30
C GLU A 152 11.53 -7.72 0.13
N GLN A 153 10.30 -7.30 0.40
CA GLN A 153 9.94 -5.89 0.34
C GLN A 153 10.69 -5.08 1.41
N TRP A 154 10.92 -5.63 2.62
CA TRP A 154 11.75 -4.98 3.62
C TRP A 154 13.19 -4.75 3.17
N ARG A 155 13.82 -5.75 2.50
CA ARG A 155 15.17 -5.60 1.94
C ARG A 155 15.22 -4.56 0.84
N TRP A 156 14.19 -4.53 -0.02
CA TRP A 156 14.05 -3.55 -1.06
C TRP A 156 13.83 -2.14 -0.50
N LEU A 157 12.91 -1.97 0.47
CA LEU A 157 12.62 -0.68 1.10
C LEU A 157 13.89 -0.06 1.72
N LYS A 158 14.69 -0.88 2.41
CA LYS A 158 15.97 -0.41 2.97
C LYS A 158 16.88 0.18 1.89
N LYS A 159 16.96 -0.45 0.72
CA LYS A 159 17.74 0.07 -0.42
C LYS A 159 17.15 1.37 -0.97
N GLN A 160 15.81 1.50 -1.03
CA GLN A 160 15.18 2.73 -1.50
C GLN A 160 15.44 3.91 -0.55
N LEU A 161 15.53 3.66 0.75
CA LEU A 161 15.87 4.69 1.71
C LEU A 161 17.33 5.15 1.66
N GLU A 162 18.20 4.41 0.98
CA GLU A 162 19.61 4.77 0.72
C GLU A 162 19.75 5.62 -0.56
N VAL A 163 18.71 5.73 -1.39
CA VAL A 163 18.72 6.60 -2.58
C VAL A 163 18.81 8.07 -2.14
N GLU A 164 19.73 8.81 -2.75
CA GLU A 164 19.84 10.25 -2.48
C GLU A 164 18.61 10.98 -3.00
N ALA A 165 17.94 11.72 -2.11
CA ALA A 165 16.82 12.59 -2.40
C ALA A 165 16.61 13.57 -1.24
N ASP A 166 16.14 14.78 -1.54
CA ASP A 166 15.83 15.78 -0.52
C ASP A 166 14.62 15.40 0.30
N TYR A 167 13.60 14.90 -0.37
CA TYR A 167 12.35 14.42 0.26
C TYR A 167 12.08 12.97 -0.05
N ARG A 168 11.50 12.28 0.92
CA ARG A 168 11.02 10.91 0.79
C ARG A 168 9.56 10.84 1.17
N VAL A 169 8.72 10.41 0.22
CA VAL A 169 7.31 10.13 0.43
C VAL A 169 7.15 8.61 0.46
N ILE A 170 6.72 8.06 1.58
CA ILE A 170 6.41 6.64 1.71
C ILE A 170 4.90 6.51 1.76
N ALA A 171 4.33 5.89 0.74
CA ALA A 171 2.91 5.71 0.57
C ALA A 171 2.51 4.27 0.94
N SER A 172 1.53 4.16 1.80
CA SER A 172 0.95 2.90 2.28
C SER A 172 -0.56 2.99 2.16
N SER A 173 -1.21 1.99 1.58
CA SER A 173 -2.68 1.92 1.55
C SER A 173 -3.21 1.64 2.95
N THR A 174 -2.67 0.64 3.63
CA THR A 174 -3.00 0.37 5.03
C THR A 174 -2.49 1.47 5.95
N GLN A 175 -3.31 1.96 6.84
CA GLN A 175 -3.06 3.09 7.73
C GLN A 175 -1.91 2.82 8.70
N PHE A 176 -0.87 3.68 8.65
CA PHE A 176 0.34 3.54 9.46
C PHE A 176 0.24 4.21 10.83
N GLY A 177 -0.26 5.44 10.89
CA GLY A 177 -0.18 6.32 12.04
C GLY A 177 -1.31 6.19 13.05
N VAL A 178 -2.17 5.18 12.90
CA VAL A 178 -3.28 4.93 13.84
C VAL A 178 -2.85 4.00 14.98
N GLU A 179 -3.30 4.31 16.19
CA GLU A 179 -3.31 3.35 17.28
C GLU A 179 -4.35 2.27 16.99
N TRP A 180 -4.18 1.10 17.61
CA TRP A 180 -5.11 0.01 17.41
C TRP A 180 -6.54 0.42 17.81
N ASN A 181 -7.45 0.30 16.86
CA ASN A 181 -8.84 0.68 16.98
C ASN A 181 -9.81 -0.47 16.63
N GLY A 182 -9.32 -1.70 16.54
CA GLY A 182 -10.11 -2.88 16.25
C GLY A 182 -10.29 -3.20 14.77
N TYR A 183 -9.92 -2.30 13.87
CA TYR A 183 -9.96 -2.49 12.42
C TYR A 183 -8.57 -2.83 11.85
N GLU A 184 -8.48 -3.07 10.56
CA GLU A 184 -7.23 -3.27 9.87
C GLU A 184 -6.34 -2.02 9.89
N SER A 185 -5.07 -2.20 10.22
CA SER A 185 -4.05 -1.14 10.21
C SER A 185 -2.66 -1.74 10.45
N TRP A 186 -1.61 -0.94 10.35
CA TRP A 186 -0.25 -1.34 10.76
C TRP A 186 -0.17 -1.74 12.23
N SER A 187 -1.06 -1.23 13.09
CA SER A 187 -1.09 -1.59 14.50
C SER A 187 -1.45 -3.06 14.76
N ASN A 188 -2.01 -3.77 13.77
CA ASN A 188 -2.18 -5.23 13.83
C ASN A 188 -0.83 -5.97 13.72
N PHE A 189 0.21 -5.32 13.20
CA PHE A 189 1.58 -5.83 13.06
C PHE A 189 2.58 -4.99 13.86
N PRO A 190 2.49 -4.95 15.20
CA PRO A 190 3.20 -3.98 16.02
C PRO A 190 4.72 -4.11 15.96
N SER A 191 5.26 -5.30 15.65
CA SER A 191 6.70 -5.50 15.46
C SER A 191 7.18 -4.82 14.16
N GLU A 192 6.43 -4.93 13.06
CA GLU A 192 6.79 -4.29 11.80
C GLU A 192 6.53 -2.77 11.82
N GLN A 193 5.48 -2.31 12.51
CA GLN A 193 5.26 -0.87 12.71
C GLN A 193 6.45 -0.22 13.44
N ARG A 194 6.94 -0.84 14.52
CA ARG A 194 8.16 -0.37 15.22
C ARG A 194 9.40 -0.46 14.35
N LYS A 195 9.58 -1.54 13.60
CA LYS A 195 10.68 -1.71 12.64
C LYS A 195 10.71 -0.60 11.59
N MET A 196 9.54 -0.18 11.08
CA MET A 196 9.43 0.94 10.14
C MET A 196 9.94 2.24 10.79
N LEU A 197 9.47 2.56 11.98
CA LEU A 197 9.92 3.77 12.70
C LEU A 197 11.44 3.77 12.94
N GLN A 198 12.01 2.64 13.35
CA GLN A 198 13.45 2.50 13.55
C GLN A 198 14.22 2.71 12.24
N LEU A 199 13.78 2.07 11.14
CA LEU A 199 14.41 2.19 9.84
C LEU A 199 14.41 3.64 9.32
N LEU A 200 13.29 4.37 9.52
CA LEU A 200 13.17 5.76 9.15
C LEU A 200 14.08 6.67 9.99
N GLN A 201 14.17 6.40 11.29
CA GLN A 201 15.09 7.14 12.18
C GLN A 201 16.55 6.94 11.77
N GLU A 202 16.96 5.70 11.47
CA GLU A 202 18.32 5.37 10.99
C GLU A 202 18.63 6.08 9.66
N ALA A 203 17.70 6.09 8.70
CA ALA A 203 17.86 6.76 7.42
C ALA A 203 18.05 8.27 7.59
N ASN A 204 17.26 8.91 8.47
CA ASN A 204 17.38 10.34 8.76
C ASN A 204 18.70 10.72 9.46
N GLN A 205 19.18 9.87 10.38
CA GLN A 205 20.45 10.11 11.07
C GLN A 205 21.66 10.02 10.14
N LYS A 206 21.64 9.11 9.15
CA LYS A 206 22.70 9.02 8.14
C LYS A 206 22.79 10.30 7.30
N LYS A 207 21.64 10.85 6.88
CA LYS A 207 21.59 12.09 6.09
C LYS A 207 22.11 13.30 6.87
N SER A 208 21.89 13.37 8.17
CA SER A 208 22.34 14.49 9.03
C SER A 208 23.85 14.48 9.31
N ARG A 209 24.57 13.42 8.94
CA ARG A 209 26.03 13.26 9.14
C ARG A 209 26.86 13.46 7.88
N GLN A 210 26.21 13.63 6.73
CA GLN A 210 26.80 13.97 5.44
C GLN A 210 26.68 15.49 5.21
#